data_ad2ef9447833b02a23f1b329c04a37eb
#
_entry.id   ad2ef9447833b02a23f1b329c04a37eb
#
_cell.length_a   1.000
_cell.length_b   1.000
_cell.length_c   1.000
_cell.angle_alpha   90.00
_cell.angle_beta   90.00
_cell.angle_gamma   90.00
#
_symmetry.space_group_name_H-M   'P 1'
#
loop_
_entity.id
_entity.type
_entity.pdbx_description
1 polymer ?
#
loop_
_entity_poly.entity_id
_entity_poly.type
_entity_poly.pdbx_seq_one_letter_code
_entity_poly.pdbx_strand_id
1 'polypeptide(L)'
;MKNIRNFSVIAHIDHGKSTLSDRLIEYCGGLSAREMSEQILDSMDIERERGITIKAQAVTLEYKKDDINYLLNFIDTPGHVDFSYEVSRSLSACEGALLVVDGSQGVEAQTLANCYTAVDQGLEVVPVINKIDLPQSEPERVKKEIEDMIGINAVSAPLVSAKTGVGIEDLLDMLVTDIPSPDGSSTEPLQALIVDSWFDSYLGVVSLIRIKNGSIKTGQKFKIHSTGQSHNVDELGIFSPKKIKKDFLSAGEVGYLVAGIKNIK
;
A
#
# COMPACT_ATOMS: atom_id res chain seq x y z
N MET A 1 13.49 -9.46 7.27
CA MET A 1 12.47 -8.42 7.53
C MET A 1 13.04 -7.00 7.54
N LYS A 2 14.27 -6.74 7.98
CA LYS A 2 14.82 -5.37 8.07
C LYS A 2 14.71 -4.52 6.79
N ASN A 3 14.71 -5.16 5.64
CA ASN A 3 14.64 -4.48 4.33
C ASN A 3 13.22 -4.51 3.73
N ILE A 4 12.19 -4.89 4.48
CA ILE A 4 10.79 -4.85 4.03
C ILE A 4 10.17 -3.54 4.52
N ARG A 5 9.35 -2.91 3.69
CA ARG A 5 8.50 -1.77 4.03
C ARG A 5 7.09 -2.03 3.54
N ASN A 6 6.15 -2.05 4.47
CA ASN A 6 4.73 -2.19 4.14
C ASN A 6 4.07 -0.84 4.38
N PHE A 7 3.54 -0.26 3.34
CA PHE A 7 2.95 1.07 3.40
C PHE A 7 1.71 1.20 2.53
N SER A 8 0.92 2.17 2.86
CA SER A 8 -0.25 2.59 2.08
C SER A 8 -0.12 4.06 1.67
N VAL A 9 -0.97 4.50 0.76
CA VAL A 9 -1.09 5.91 0.37
C VAL A 9 -2.44 6.44 0.79
N ILE A 10 -2.43 7.50 1.59
CA ILE A 10 -3.59 8.26 2.03
C ILE A 10 -3.60 9.56 1.24
N ALA A 11 -4.70 9.86 0.58
CA ALA A 11 -4.87 11.10 -0.16
C ALA A 11 -6.36 11.48 -0.24
N HIS A 12 -6.61 12.78 -0.39
CA HIS A 12 -7.93 13.25 -0.85
C HIS A 12 -8.16 12.89 -2.31
N ILE A 13 -9.42 12.88 -2.75
CA ILE A 13 -9.79 12.73 -4.16
C ILE A 13 -9.06 13.81 -4.97
N ASP A 14 -8.54 13.45 -6.12
CA ASP A 14 -7.77 14.34 -7.03
C ASP A 14 -6.44 14.90 -6.50
N HIS A 15 -5.96 14.52 -5.32
CA HIS A 15 -4.61 14.87 -4.85
C HIS A 15 -3.49 14.08 -5.56
N GLY A 16 -3.86 13.13 -6.43
CA GLY A 16 -2.93 12.42 -7.30
C GLY A 16 -2.43 11.08 -6.75
N LYS A 17 -3.22 10.41 -5.89
CA LYS A 17 -2.92 9.09 -5.34
C LYS A 17 -2.57 8.07 -6.43
N SER A 18 -3.48 7.82 -7.38
CA SER A 18 -3.29 6.81 -8.43
C SER A 18 -2.12 7.16 -9.35
N THR A 19 -1.94 8.46 -9.70
CA THR A 19 -0.80 8.92 -10.50
C THR A 19 0.52 8.70 -9.77
N LEU A 20 0.57 8.95 -8.46
CA LEU A 20 1.76 8.70 -7.65
C LEU A 20 2.06 7.20 -7.55
N SER A 21 1.03 6.38 -7.36
CA SER A 21 1.14 4.93 -7.34
C SER A 21 1.74 4.37 -8.64
N ASP A 22 1.21 4.83 -9.78
CA ASP A 22 1.74 4.47 -11.10
C ASP A 22 3.21 4.87 -11.25
N ARG A 23 3.57 6.06 -10.77
CA ARG A 23 4.95 6.56 -10.84
C ARG A 23 5.91 5.78 -9.95
N LEU A 24 5.49 5.36 -8.75
CA LEU A 24 6.28 4.48 -7.89
C LEU A 24 6.52 3.11 -8.53
N ILE A 25 5.49 2.53 -9.15
CA ILE A 25 5.58 1.25 -9.88
C ILE A 25 6.57 1.37 -11.06
N GLU A 26 6.45 2.44 -11.83
CA GLU A 26 7.34 2.70 -12.96
C GLU A 26 8.80 2.87 -12.52
N TYR A 27 9.05 3.72 -11.52
CA TYR A 27 10.39 4.01 -11.03
C TYR A 27 11.10 2.76 -10.48
N CYS A 28 10.37 1.91 -9.77
CA CYS A 28 10.88 0.64 -9.25
C CYS A 28 10.96 -0.47 -10.33
N GLY A 29 10.67 -0.18 -11.59
CA GLY A 29 10.78 -1.13 -12.70
C GLY A 29 9.72 -2.24 -12.66
N GLY A 30 8.61 -2.05 -11.96
CA GLY A 30 7.52 -3.03 -11.87
C GLY A 30 6.85 -3.31 -13.22
N LEU A 31 6.84 -2.32 -14.13
CA LEU A 31 6.37 -2.45 -15.51
C LEU A 31 7.28 -1.69 -16.47
N SER A 32 7.38 -2.18 -17.71
CA SER A 32 8.02 -1.42 -18.77
C SER A 32 7.16 -0.24 -19.23
N ALA A 33 7.76 0.80 -19.78
CA ALA A 33 7.04 1.98 -20.31
C ALA A 33 5.94 1.62 -21.35
N ARG A 34 6.07 0.46 -22.03
CA ARG A 34 5.06 -0.02 -22.99
C ARG A 34 3.88 -0.73 -22.33
N GLU A 35 4.05 -1.24 -21.13
CA GLU A 35 3.03 -1.94 -20.33
C GLU A 35 2.32 -0.99 -19.37
N MET A 36 2.85 0.23 -19.20
CA MET A 36 2.23 1.28 -18.40
C MET A 36 0.94 1.74 -19.06
N SER A 37 -0.17 1.52 -18.38
CA SER A 37 -1.46 2.19 -18.64
C SER A 37 -1.73 3.14 -17.48
N GLU A 38 -2.53 4.15 -17.71
CA GLU A 38 -2.98 5.00 -16.60
C GLU A 38 -3.77 4.19 -15.57
N GLN A 39 -3.53 4.46 -14.29
CA GLN A 39 -4.25 3.83 -13.17
C GLN A 39 -4.13 2.30 -13.15
N ILE A 40 -2.89 1.80 -13.11
CA ILE A 40 -2.60 0.36 -13.17
C ILE A 40 -3.26 -0.43 -12.03
N LEU A 41 -3.34 0.17 -10.84
CA LEU A 41 -3.96 -0.46 -9.67
C LEU A 41 -5.49 -0.36 -9.67
N ASP A 42 -6.07 0.59 -10.40
CA ASP A 42 -7.52 0.72 -10.53
C ASP A 42 -8.02 -0.29 -11.59
N SER A 43 -8.27 -1.52 -11.16
CA SER A 43 -8.59 -2.65 -12.06
C SER A 43 -10.04 -2.70 -12.54
N MET A 44 -10.95 -1.96 -11.88
CA MET A 44 -12.36 -1.91 -12.21
C MET A 44 -12.68 -0.74 -13.14
N ASP A 45 -13.55 -0.95 -14.13
CA ASP A 45 -13.95 0.13 -15.04
C ASP A 45 -14.55 1.34 -14.30
N ILE A 46 -15.31 1.08 -13.23
CA ILE A 46 -15.91 2.13 -12.40
C ILE A 46 -14.88 2.91 -11.59
N GLU A 47 -13.76 2.29 -11.20
CA GLU A 47 -12.63 2.97 -10.53
C GLU A 47 -12.00 3.98 -11.48
N ARG A 48 -11.74 3.56 -12.73
CA ARG A 48 -11.17 4.41 -13.78
C ARG A 48 -12.11 5.52 -14.21
N GLU A 49 -13.40 5.21 -14.38
CA GLU A 49 -14.40 6.20 -14.79
C GLU A 49 -14.58 7.30 -13.73
N ARG A 50 -14.52 6.96 -12.46
CA ARG A 50 -14.75 7.91 -11.35
C ARG A 50 -13.45 8.46 -10.73
N GLY A 51 -12.28 7.95 -11.12
CA GLY A 51 -11.00 8.35 -10.55
C GLY A 51 -10.85 8.04 -9.06
N ILE A 52 -11.51 6.96 -8.58
CA ILE A 52 -11.48 6.54 -7.19
C ILE A 52 -11.10 5.07 -7.07
N THR A 53 -10.27 4.73 -6.09
CA THR A 53 -10.00 3.34 -5.72
C THR A 53 -11.13 2.83 -4.84
N ILE A 54 -11.69 1.68 -5.18
CA ILE A 54 -12.78 1.02 -4.44
C ILE A 54 -12.23 -0.19 -3.69
N LYS A 55 -11.34 -0.95 -4.33
CA LYS A 55 -10.84 -2.21 -3.80
C LYS A 55 -9.36 -2.11 -3.42
N ALA A 56 -9.02 -2.64 -2.26
CA ALA A 56 -7.61 -2.73 -1.87
C ALA A 56 -6.83 -3.63 -2.84
N GLN A 57 -5.74 -3.10 -3.36
CA GLN A 57 -4.77 -3.85 -4.17
C GLN A 57 -3.41 -3.76 -3.52
N ALA A 58 -2.58 -4.76 -3.73
CA ALA A 58 -1.21 -4.73 -3.24
C ALA A 58 -0.26 -4.98 -4.39
N VAL A 59 0.87 -4.29 -4.36
CA VAL A 59 1.98 -4.53 -5.27
C VAL A 59 3.29 -4.59 -4.49
N THR A 60 4.11 -5.57 -4.83
CA THR A 60 5.45 -5.74 -4.27
C THR A 60 6.46 -5.20 -5.28
N LEU A 61 7.25 -4.23 -4.87
CA LEU A 61 8.26 -3.55 -5.67
C LEU A 61 9.64 -3.76 -5.05
N GLU A 62 10.67 -3.74 -5.88
CA GLU A 62 12.06 -3.76 -5.43
C GLU A 62 12.68 -2.38 -5.59
N TYR A 63 13.32 -1.90 -4.54
CA TYR A 63 14.03 -0.62 -4.55
C TYR A 63 15.43 -0.79 -3.98
N LYS A 64 16.44 -0.25 -4.68
CA LYS A 64 17.84 -0.33 -4.23
C LYS A 64 18.32 1.03 -3.74
N LYS A 65 18.77 1.10 -2.48
CA LYS A 65 19.44 2.26 -1.89
C LYS A 65 20.71 1.83 -1.18
N ASP A 66 21.82 2.52 -1.39
CA ASP A 66 23.11 2.28 -0.70
C ASP A 66 23.53 0.79 -0.69
N ASP A 67 23.41 0.11 -1.85
CA ASP A 67 23.66 -1.33 -2.03
C ASP A 67 22.74 -2.27 -1.21
N ILE A 68 21.70 -1.74 -0.57
CA ILE A 68 20.67 -2.51 0.11
C ILE A 68 19.45 -2.63 -0.81
N ASN A 69 19.01 -3.87 -1.04
CA ASN A 69 17.74 -4.12 -1.74
C ASN A 69 16.59 -4.12 -0.73
N TYR A 70 15.64 -3.23 -0.94
CA TYR A 70 14.40 -3.13 -0.17
C TYR A 70 13.26 -3.80 -0.94
N LEU A 71 12.38 -4.46 -0.19
CA LEU A 71 11.11 -4.99 -0.67
C LEU A 71 10.00 -4.05 -0.18
N LEU A 72 9.36 -3.37 -1.12
CA LEU A 72 8.32 -2.39 -0.85
C LEU A 72 6.96 -3.03 -1.13
N ASN A 73 6.19 -3.33 -0.11
CA ASN A 73 4.81 -3.79 -0.26
C ASN A 73 3.90 -2.58 -0.15
N PHE A 74 3.46 -2.10 -1.28
CA PHE A 74 2.50 -1.02 -1.39
C PHE A 74 1.09 -1.59 -1.40
N ILE A 75 0.26 -1.17 -0.44
CA ILE A 75 -1.16 -1.54 -0.34
C ILE A 75 -1.98 -0.31 -0.67
N ASP A 76 -2.57 -0.30 -1.86
CA ASP A 76 -3.44 0.79 -2.30
C ASP A 76 -4.79 0.72 -1.57
N THR A 77 -5.22 1.85 -1.01
CA THR A 77 -6.44 1.94 -0.20
C THR A 77 -7.44 2.88 -0.84
N PRO A 78 -8.75 2.61 -0.68
CA PRO A 78 -9.77 3.59 -1.03
C PRO A 78 -9.53 4.93 -0.34
N GLY A 79 -9.72 6.04 -1.07
CA GLY A 79 -9.60 7.39 -0.50
C GLY A 79 -10.91 7.92 0.11
N HIS A 80 -12.05 7.33 -0.24
CA HIS A 80 -13.38 7.83 0.11
C HIS A 80 -13.83 7.37 1.51
N VAL A 81 -14.49 8.25 2.25
CA VAL A 81 -14.95 7.99 3.64
C VAL A 81 -15.94 6.81 3.75
N ASP A 82 -16.69 6.52 2.70
CA ASP A 82 -17.64 5.38 2.67
C ASP A 82 -16.93 4.02 2.77
N PHE A 83 -15.62 3.97 2.50
CA PHE A 83 -14.80 2.75 2.57
C PHE A 83 -13.89 2.72 3.80
N SER A 84 -14.32 3.35 4.90
CA SER A 84 -13.52 3.46 6.13
C SER A 84 -13.10 2.10 6.71
N TYR A 85 -13.92 1.07 6.54
CA TYR A 85 -13.63 -0.29 6.99
C TYR A 85 -12.49 -0.92 6.16
N GLU A 86 -12.54 -0.81 4.84
CA GLU A 86 -11.51 -1.28 3.91
C GLU A 86 -10.20 -0.54 4.14
N VAL A 87 -10.27 0.79 4.33
CA VAL A 87 -9.12 1.63 4.69
C VAL A 87 -8.47 1.12 5.98
N SER A 88 -9.25 0.95 7.04
CA SER A 88 -8.73 0.48 8.34
C SER A 88 -8.07 -0.89 8.24
N ARG A 89 -8.63 -1.83 7.47
CA ARG A 89 -8.04 -3.17 7.27
C ARG A 89 -6.73 -3.11 6.48
N SER A 90 -6.68 -2.31 5.43
CA SER A 90 -5.47 -2.13 4.63
C SER A 90 -4.35 -1.50 5.44
N LEU A 91 -4.67 -0.46 6.23
CA LEU A 91 -3.72 0.18 7.12
C LEU A 91 -3.18 -0.79 8.18
N SER A 92 -4.01 -1.68 8.75
CA SER A 92 -3.54 -2.68 9.73
C SER A 92 -2.54 -3.71 9.19
N ALA A 93 -2.36 -3.76 7.87
CA ALA A 93 -1.33 -4.56 7.23
C ALA A 93 -0.02 -3.80 7.00
N CYS A 94 0.02 -2.50 7.29
CA CYS A 94 1.15 -1.60 7.05
C CYS A 94 1.85 -1.22 8.35
N GLU A 95 3.08 -0.76 8.22
CA GLU A 95 3.85 -0.09 9.27
C GLU A 95 3.91 1.42 9.06
N GLY A 96 3.56 1.90 7.86
CA GLY A 96 3.52 3.33 7.56
C GLY A 96 2.51 3.71 6.49
N ALA A 97 2.31 5.02 6.33
CA ALA A 97 1.44 5.59 5.32
C ALA A 97 2.04 6.87 4.73
N LEU A 98 1.98 7.01 3.41
CA LEU A 98 2.28 8.26 2.72
C LEU A 98 1.02 9.14 2.72
N LEU A 99 1.10 10.31 3.33
CA LEU A 99 0.04 11.30 3.35
C LEU A 99 0.25 12.28 2.19
N VAL A 100 -0.44 12.06 1.08
CA VAL A 100 -0.28 12.87 -0.14
C VAL A 100 -1.21 14.06 -0.11
N VAL A 101 -0.63 15.25 -0.14
CA VAL A 101 -1.35 16.52 -0.13
C VAL A 101 -1.02 17.30 -1.41
N ASP A 102 -2.04 17.82 -2.07
CA ASP A 102 -1.89 18.71 -3.23
C ASP A 102 -1.29 20.06 -2.80
N GLY A 103 -0.16 20.42 -3.40
CA GLY A 103 0.55 21.68 -3.10
C GLY A 103 -0.25 22.93 -3.42
N SER A 104 -1.31 22.84 -4.22
CA SER A 104 -2.19 23.98 -4.56
C SER A 104 -3.43 24.05 -3.65
N GLN A 105 -4.02 22.91 -3.31
CA GLN A 105 -5.25 22.85 -2.52
C GLN A 105 -5.00 22.84 -1.00
N GLY A 106 -3.95 22.11 -0.56
CA GLY A 106 -3.66 21.95 0.87
C GLY A 106 -4.40 20.79 1.51
N VAL A 107 -4.60 20.88 2.84
CA VAL A 107 -5.18 19.79 3.65
C VAL A 107 -6.71 19.81 3.57
N GLU A 108 -7.29 18.67 3.19
CA GLU A 108 -8.74 18.47 3.06
C GLU A 108 -9.30 17.55 4.16
N ALA A 109 -10.60 17.66 4.45
CA ALA A 109 -11.24 16.96 5.57
C ALA A 109 -11.11 15.42 5.51
N GLN A 110 -11.18 14.81 4.32
CA GLN A 110 -10.99 13.36 4.16
C GLN A 110 -9.56 12.93 4.46
N THR A 111 -8.59 13.76 4.11
CA THR A 111 -7.17 13.55 4.42
C THR A 111 -6.96 13.44 5.92
N LEU A 112 -7.59 14.34 6.69
CA LEU A 112 -7.56 14.34 8.15
C LEU A 112 -8.13 13.04 8.74
N ALA A 113 -9.32 12.64 8.31
CA ALA A 113 -9.99 11.45 8.84
C ALA A 113 -9.16 10.16 8.63
N ASN A 114 -8.63 9.98 7.42
CA ASN A 114 -7.80 8.83 7.09
C ASN A 114 -6.45 8.87 7.80
N CYS A 115 -5.87 10.07 7.96
CA CYS A 115 -4.62 10.25 8.69
C CYS A 115 -4.77 9.89 10.17
N TYR A 116 -5.83 10.36 10.83
CA TYR A 116 -6.11 9.96 12.22
C TYR A 116 -6.32 8.45 12.36
N THR A 117 -6.96 7.81 11.39
CA THR A 117 -7.08 6.34 11.40
C THR A 117 -5.72 5.66 11.34
N ALA A 118 -4.78 6.17 10.57
CA ALA A 118 -3.41 5.65 10.50
C ALA A 118 -2.64 5.88 11.82
N VAL A 119 -2.72 7.09 12.38
CA VAL A 119 -2.07 7.44 13.65
C VAL A 119 -2.63 6.60 14.81
N ASP A 120 -3.94 6.42 14.89
CA ASP A 120 -4.61 5.61 15.92
C ASP A 120 -4.19 4.12 15.85
N GLN A 121 -3.80 3.64 14.68
CA GLN A 121 -3.24 2.31 14.50
C GLN A 121 -1.72 2.22 14.75
N GLY A 122 -1.08 3.34 15.08
CA GLY A 122 0.35 3.41 15.37
C GLY A 122 1.25 3.38 14.14
N LEU A 123 0.73 3.74 12.95
CA LEU A 123 1.53 3.82 11.74
C LEU A 123 2.41 5.08 11.75
N GLU A 124 3.61 4.95 11.18
CA GLU A 124 4.42 6.12 10.81
C GLU A 124 3.80 6.82 9.61
N VAL A 125 3.45 8.10 9.75
CA VAL A 125 2.84 8.87 8.66
C VAL A 125 3.84 9.85 8.08
N VAL A 126 4.17 9.64 6.81
CA VAL A 126 5.12 10.46 6.05
C VAL A 126 4.34 11.41 5.13
N PRO A 127 4.35 12.74 5.40
CA PRO A 127 3.70 13.71 4.53
C PRO A 127 4.47 13.88 3.22
N VAL A 128 3.73 14.03 2.12
CA VAL A 128 4.24 14.22 0.76
C VAL A 128 3.47 15.33 0.09
N ILE A 129 4.14 16.35 -0.44
CA ILE A 129 3.51 17.44 -1.17
C ILE A 129 3.61 17.18 -2.65
N ASN A 130 2.47 16.90 -3.27
CA ASN A 130 2.36 16.59 -4.70
C ASN A 130 1.95 17.80 -5.53
N LYS A 131 2.07 17.67 -6.84
CA LYS A 131 1.69 18.65 -7.87
C LYS A 131 2.50 19.96 -7.78
N ILE A 132 3.77 19.86 -7.42
CA ILE A 132 4.68 21.03 -7.39
C ILE A 132 4.93 21.64 -8.76
N ASP A 133 4.55 20.94 -9.84
CA ASP A 133 4.59 21.43 -11.22
C ASP A 133 3.51 22.48 -11.53
N LEU A 134 2.50 22.62 -10.69
CA LEU A 134 1.44 23.60 -10.87
C LEU A 134 1.90 25.01 -10.45
N PRO A 135 1.62 26.05 -11.27
CA PRO A 135 2.02 27.43 -10.95
C PRO A 135 1.46 27.97 -9.63
N GLN A 136 0.30 27.46 -9.21
CA GLN A 136 -0.36 27.83 -7.94
C GLN A 136 0.05 26.96 -6.75
N SER A 137 1.02 26.09 -6.92
CA SER A 137 1.53 25.27 -5.82
C SER A 137 2.29 26.13 -4.79
N GLU A 138 1.94 26.01 -3.51
CA GLU A 138 2.52 26.73 -2.39
C GLU A 138 3.02 25.75 -1.31
N PRO A 139 4.11 25.01 -1.55
CA PRO A 139 4.55 23.92 -0.67
C PRO A 139 4.76 24.35 0.78
N GLU A 140 5.35 25.51 1.02
CA GLU A 140 5.64 25.99 2.39
C GLU A 140 4.36 26.32 3.17
N ARG A 141 3.32 26.83 2.50
CA ARG A 141 1.99 27.00 3.09
C ARG A 141 1.40 25.65 3.49
N VAL A 142 1.46 24.68 2.58
CA VAL A 142 0.90 23.34 2.80
C VAL A 142 1.63 22.58 3.90
N LYS A 143 2.97 22.69 3.99
CA LYS A 143 3.74 22.13 5.13
C LYS A 143 3.21 22.65 6.46
N LYS A 144 3.03 23.97 6.55
CA LYS A 144 2.51 24.60 7.76
C LYS A 144 1.07 24.15 8.08
N GLU A 145 0.21 24.03 7.08
CA GLU A 145 -1.15 23.51 7.27
C GLU A 145 -1.14 22.06 7.82
N ILE A 146 -0.25 21.20 7.33
CA ILE A 146 -0.09 19.82 7.85
C ILE A 146 0.32 19.87 9.32
N GLU A 147 1.29 20.70 9.70
CA GLU A 147 1.73 20.83 11.08
C GLU A 147 0.65 21.41 12.00
N ASP A 148 -0.03 22.48 11.56
CA ASP A 148 -1.05 23.16 12.36
C ASP A 148 -2.34 22.34 12.52
N MET A 149 -2.77 21.60 11.48
CA MET A 149 -4.05 20.90 11.46
C MET A 149 -3.94 19.43 11.89
N ILE A 150 -2.83 18.78 11.57
CA ILE A 150 -2.63 17.33 11.81
C ILE A 150 -1.70 17.08 12.99
N GLY A 151 -0.73 17.98 13.19
CA GLY A 151 0.29 17.84 14.23
C GLY A 151 1.47 16.94 13.84
N ILE A 152 1.65 16.67 12.56
CA ILE A 152 2.77 15.89 12.03
C ILE A 152 3.84 16.83 11.48
N ASN A 153 5.12 16.56 11.77
CA ASN A 153 6.21 17.34 11.23
C ASN A 153 6.28 17.21 9.70
N ALA A 154 6.18 18.33 8.99
CA ALA A 154 6.22 18.40 7.54
C ALA A 154 7.40 19.18 6.98
N VAL A 155 8.33 19.64 7.82
CA VAL A 155 9.50 20.45 7.39
C VAL A 155 10.30 19.74 6.31
N SER A 156 10.56 18.44 6.47
CA SER A 156 11.31 17.61 5.54
C SER A 156 10.42 16.89 4.50
N ALA A 157 9.12 17.20 4.42
CA ALA A 157 8.22 16.54 3.48
C ALA A 157 8.74 16.64 2.03
N PRO A 158 8.87 15.52 1.31
CA PRO A 158 9.32 15.52 -0.06
C PRO A 158 8.34 16.26 -0.97
N LEU A 159 8.91 17.04 -1.86
CA LEU A 159 8.20 17.83 -2.85
C LEU A 159 8.20 17.06 -4.16
N VAL A 160 7.04 16.59 -4.62
CA VAL A 160 6.94 15.72 -5.78
C VAL A 160 5.98 16.24 -6.84
N SER A 161 6.23 15.86 -8.06
CA SER A 161 5.23 15.88 -9.12
C SER A 161 5.08 14.44 -9.66
N ALA A 162 4.01 13.78 -9.29
CA ALA A 162 3.69 12.47 -9.81
C ALA A 162 3.54 12.50 -11.35
N LYS A 163 3.05 13.61 -11.90
CA LYS A 163 2.88 13.81 -13.34
C LYS A 163 4.21 13.84 -14.09
N THR A 164 5.21 14.57 -13.58
CA THR A 164 6.50 14.78 -14.25
C THR A 164 7.60 13.83 -13.78
N GLY A 165 7.40 13.15 -12.64
CA GLY A 165 8.39 12.27 -12.02
C GLY A 165 9.41 12.98 -11.13
N VAL A 166 9.29 14.29 -10.95
CA VAL A 166 10.20 15.06 -10.08
C VAL A 166 10.02 14.65 -8.62
N GLY A 167 11.12 14.46 -7.89
CA GLY A 167 11.16 14.18 -6.45
C GLY A 167 10.78 12.73 -6.06
N ILE A 168 10.58 11.82 -7.01
CA ILE A 168 10.18 10.42 -6.72
C ILE A 168 11.30 9.64 -6.04
N GLU A 169 12.55 9.87 -6.42
CA GLU A 169 13.71 9.23 -5.78
C GLU A 169 13.85 9.67 -4.33
N ASP A 170 13.76 10.97 -4.05
CA ASP A 170 13.79 11.53 -2.69
C ASP A 170 12.66 10.97 -1.83
N LEU A 171 11.46 10.80 -2.42
CA LEU A 171 10.32 10.16 -1.75
C LEU A 171 10.61 8.71 -1.39
N LEU A 172 11.15 7.92 -2.32
CA LEU A 172 11.49 6.51 -2.07
C LEU A 172 12.59 6.38 -1.02
N ASP A 173 13.58 7.28 -1.05
CA ASP A 173 14.65 7.35 -0.07
C ASP A 173 14.14 7.66 1.33
N MET A 174 13.21 8.61 1.46
CA MET A 174 12.54 8.92 2.70
C MET A 174 11.68 7.74 3.18
N LEU A 175 10.92 7.12 2.27
CA LEU A 175 10.08 5.97 2.59
C LEU A 175 10.87 4.83 3.24
N VAL A 176 12.01 4.44 2.68
CA VAL A 176 12.81 3.33 3.25
C VAL A 176 13.53 3.74 4.54
N THR A 177 13.72 5.03 4.78
CA THR A 177 14.38 5.56 5.98
C THR A 177 13.39 5.71 7.13
N ASP A 178 12.23 6.30 6.89
CA ASP A 178 11.30 6.74 7.92
C ASP A 178 10.26 5.66 8.27
N ILE A 179 9.76 4.92 7.27
CA ILE A 179 8.82 3.82 7.57
C ILE A 179 9.60 2.66 8.21
N PRO A 180 9.18 2.19 9.39
CA PRO A 180 9.85 1.11 10.07
C PRO A 180 9.72 -0.23 9.33
N SER A 181 10.66 -1.13 9.56
CA SER A 181 10.53 -2.52 9.11
C SER A 181 9.43 -3.22 9.91
N PRO A 182 8.76 -4.21 9.31
CA PRO A 182 7.76 -4.99 10.03
C PRO A 182 8.34 -5.72 11.24
N ASP A 183 7.56 -5.75 12.31
CA ASP A 183 7.80 -6.58 13.46
C ASP A 183 7.35 -8.03 13.21
N GLY A 184 7.88 -8.97 14.00
CA GLY A 184 7.52 -10.37 13.95
C GLY A 184 8.74 -11.29 13.80
N SER A 185 8.50 -12.60 13.77
CA SER A 185 9.54 -13.61 13.66
C SER A 185 9.14 -14.72 12.70
N SER A 186 10.07 -15.12 11.83
CA SER A 186 9.86 -16.26 10.92
C SER A 186 9.92 -17.62 11.63
N THR A 187 10.40 -17.67 12.87
CA THR A 187 10.51 -18.90 13.68
C THR A 187 9.30 -19.15 14.57
N GLU A 188 8.43 -18.16 14.75
CA GLU A 188 7.20 -18.28 15.52
C GLU A 188 6.11 -19.02 14.72
N PRO A 189 5.05 -19.51 15.39
CA PRO A 189 3.89 -20.08 14.71
C PRO A 189 3.27 -19.11 13.72
N LEU A 190 2.72 -19.65 12.63
CA LEU A 190 2.07 -18.84 11.59
C LEU A 190 0.95 -17.98 12.16
N GLN A 191 1.06 -16.69 11.93
CA GLN A 191 0.02 -15.70 12.12
C GLN A 191 -0.06 -14.81 10.89
N ALA A 192 -1.21 -14.78 10.24
CA ALA A 192 -1.45 -13.97 9.05
C ALA A 192 -2.75 -13.19 9.19
N LEU A 193 -2.73 -11.96 8.70
CA LEU A 193 -3.89 -11.10 8.56
C LEU A 193 -4.45 -11.24 7.15
N ILE A 194 -5.75 -11.51 7.02
CA ILE A 194 -6.46 -11.39 5.73
C ILE A 194 -6.84 -9.92 5.56
N VAL A 195 -6.25 -9.28 4.57
CA VAL A 195 -6.49 -7.86 4.26
C VAL A 195 -7.77 -7.72 3.44
N ASP A 196 -7.88 -8.50 2.37
CA ASP A 196 -9.04 -8.53 1.49
C ASP A 196 -9.23 -9.92 0.87
N SER A 197 -10.40 -10.19 0.29
CA SER A 197 -10.67 -11.43 -0.43
C SER A 197 -11.64 -11.19 -1.59
N TRP A 198 -11.39 -11.84 -2.72
CA TRP A 198 -12.24 -11.75 -3.89
C TRP A 198 -12.40 -13.11 -4.57
N PHE A 199 -13.41 -13.21 -5.41
CA PHE A 199 -13.64 -14.39 -6.22
C PHE A 199 -12.98 -14.24 -7.60
N ASP A 200 -12.14 -15.20 -7.95
CA ASP A 200 -11.55 -15.35 -9.27
C ASP A 200 -12.21 -16.55 -9.96
N SER A 201 -12.59 -16.41 -11.25
CA SER A 201 -13.33 -17.45 -11.97
C SER A 201 -12.55 -18.75 -12.16
N TYR A 202 -11.21 -18.70 -12.09
CA TYR A 202 -10.32 -19.87 -12.26
C TYR A 202 -9.80 -20.42 -10.95
N LEU A 203 -9.46 -19.54 -10.02
CA LEU A 203 -8.77 -19.88 -8.76
C LEU A 203 -9.75 -20.04 -7.59
N GLY A 204 -11.00 -19.58 -7.74
CA GLY A 204 -11.95 -19.49 -6.64
C GLY A 204 -11.66 -18.27 -5.75
N VAL A 205 -11.73 -18.44 -4.43
CA VAL A 205 -11.44 -17.36 -3.50
C VAL A 205 -9.93 -17.12 -3.42
N VAL A 206 -9.52 -15.90 -3.76
CA VAL A 206 -8.17 -15.38 -3.59
C VAL A 206 -8.19 -14.41 -2.41
N SER A 207 -7.29 -14.61 -1.46
CA SER A 207 -7.16 -13.73 -0.29
C SER A 207 -5.83 -12.98 -0.34
N LEU A 208 -5.87 -11.66 -0.17
CA LEU A 208 -4.69 -10.84 0.09
C LEU A 208 -4.33 -10.99 1.56
N ILE A 209 -3.12 -11.42 1.85
CA ILE A 209 -2.65 -11.73 3.21
C ILE A 209 -1.36 -11.00 3.54
N ARG A 210 -1.22 -10.62 4.82
CA ARG A 210 0.00 -10.14 5.42
C ARG A 210 0.49 -11.15 6.46
N ILE A 211 1.70 -11.68 6.29
CA ILE A 211 2.29 -12.58 7.27
C ILE A 211 2.87 -11.77 8.44
N LYS A 212 2.31 -11.92 9.63
CA LYS A 212 2.80 -11.27 10.85
C LYS A 212 3.91 -12.09 11.49
N ASN A 213 3.70 -13.39 11.68
CA ASN A 213 4.68 -14.33 12.24
C ASN A 213 4.75 -15.63 11.44
N GLY A 214 5.85 -16.32 11.55
CA GLY A 214 6.06 -17.61 10.92
C GLY A 214 6.23 -17.53 9.42
N SER A 215 5.84 -18.59 8.76
CA SER A 215 5.79 -18.71 7.31
C SER A 215 4.66 -19.61 6.87
N ILE A 216 4.20 -19.45 5.64
CA ILE A 216 3.22 -20.29 4.99
C ILE A 216 3.77 -20.77 3.66
N LYS A 217 3.54 -22.04 3.31
CA LYS A 217 4.00 -22.65 2.05
C LYS A 217 2.89 -23.38 1.33
N THR A 218 3.04 -23.56 0.04
CA THR A 218 2.13 -24.35 -0.79
C THR A 218 2.02 -25.79 -0.25
N GLY A 219 0.78 -26.32 -0.21
CA GLY A 219 0.45 -27.63 0.36
C GLY A 219 0.31 -27.65 1.88
N GLN A 220 0.68 -26.58 2.59
CA GLN A 220 0.56 -26.51 4.06
C GLN A 220 -0.91 -26.39 4.48
N LYS A 221 -1.27 -27.05 5.59
CA LYS A 221 -2.56 -26.87 6.24
C LYS A 221 -2.52 -25.66 7.17
N PHE A 222 -3.55 -24.82 7.09
CA PHE A 222 -3.74 -23.66 7.97
C PHE A 222 -5.16 -23.63 8.51
N LYS A 223 -5.40 -22.85 9.56
CA LYS A 223 -6.69 -22.68 10.19
C LYS A 223 -7.09 -21.21 10.17
N ILE A 224 -8.30 -20.93 9.71
CA ILE A 224 -8.91 -19.59 9.82
C ILE A 224 -9.43 -19.45 11.25
N HIS A 225 -8.90 -18.48 11.99
CA HIS A 225 -9.20 -18.31 13.41
C HIS A 225 -10.67 -18.00 13.66
N SER A 226 -11.28 -17.12 12.87
CA SER A 226 -12.66 -16.67 13.05
C SER A 226 -13.71 -17.78 12.83
N THR A 227 -13.47 -18.68 11.87
CA THR A 227 -14.41 -19.75 11.52
C THR A 227 -14.05 -21.09 12.15
N GLY A 228 -12.80 -21.24 12.62
CA GLY A 228 -12.26 -22.51 13.09
C GLY A 228 -11.99 -23.54 12.00
N GLN A 229 -12.26 -23.23 10.74
CA GLN A 229 -12.08 -24.14 9.60
C GLN A 229 -10.62 -24.25 9.18
N SER A 230 -10.25 -25.42 8.72
CA SER A 230 -8.90 -25.71 8.21
C SER A 230 -8.95 -25.91 6.71
N HIS A 231 -7.96 -25.36 6.02
CA HIS A 231 -7.80 -25.44 4.57
C HIS A 231 -6.35 -25.78 4.23
N ASN A 232 -6.10 -26.29 3.03
CA ASN A 232 -4.76 -26.44 2.48
C ASN A 232 -4.48 -25.28 1.54
N VAL A 233 -3.21 -24.87 1.49
CA VAL A 233 -2.74 -23.85 0.55
C VAL A 233 -2.59 -24.51 -0.83
N ASP A 234 -3.37 -24.05 -1.80
CA ASP A 234 -3.28 -24.51 -3.18
C ASP A 234 -2.23 -23.70 -3.96
N GLU A 235 -2.23 -22.37 -3.79
CA GLU A 235 -1.29 -21.48 -4.44
C GLU A 235 -0.97 -20.28 -3.55
N LEU A 236 0.28 -19.81 -3.64
CA LEU A 236 0.79 -18.59 -3.02
C LEU A 236 1.52 -17.72 -4.04
N GLY A 237 1.60 -16.44 -3.79
CA GLY A 237 2.43 -15.54 -4.58
C GLY A 237 2.31 -14.09 -4.16
N ILE A 238 2.90 -13.24 -4.99
CA ILE A 238 2.89 -11.79 -4.85
C ILE A 238 2.36 -11.15 -6.14
N PHE A 239 2.01 -9.88 -6.07
CA PHE A 239 1.71 -9.05 -7.24
C PHE A 239 2.88 -8.09 -7.47
N SER A 240 3.53 -8.14 -8.65
CA SER A 240 4.66 -7.26 -8.99
C SER A 240 4.58 -6.74 -10.45
N PRO A 241 3.66 -5.87 -10.82
CA PRO A 241 2.21 -5.84 -10.57
C PRO A 241 1.48 -7.12 -11.02
N LYS A 242 2.08 -7.89 -11.94
CA LYS A 242 1.55 -9.20 -12.38
C LYS A 242 1.71 -10.24 -11.27
N LYS A 243 0.82 -11.22 -11.25
CA LYS A 243 0.92 -12.36 -10.34
C LYS A 243 2.23 -13.12 -10.56
N ILE A 244 3.02 -13.28 -9.50
CA ILE A 244 4.23 -14.10 -9.45
C ILE A 244 4.02 -15.16 -8.38
N LYS A 245 4.03 -16.43 -8.79
CA LYS A 245 3.92 -17.56 -7.86
C LYS A 245 5.15 -17.64 -6.98
N LYS A 246 4.94 -17.98 -5.71
CA LYS A 246 5.98 -18.24 -4.72
C LYS A 246 5.71 -19.58 -4.04
N ASP A 247 6.75 -20.27 -3.64
CA ASP A 247 6.62 -21.54 -2.90
C ASP A 247 6.25 -21.28 -1.43
N PHE A 248 6.63 -20.13 -0.89
CA PHE A 248 6.35 -19.72 0.48
C PHE A 248 6.30 -18.19 0.62
N LEU A 249 5.65 -17.73 1.69
CA LEU A 249 5.70 -16.35 2.20
C LEU A 249 6.12 -16.39 3.66
N SER A 250 6.96 -15.45 4.07
CA SER A 250 7.52 -15.34 5.42
C SER A 250 7.01 -14.11 6.17
N ALA A 251 7.27 -14.08 7.47
CA ALA A 251 6.97 -12.92 8.30
C ALA A 251 7.49 -11.62 7.67
N GLY A 252 6.63 -10.61 7.63
CA GLY A 252 6.90 -9.34 6.98
C GLY A 252 6.33 -9.21 5.57
N GLU A 253 6.11 -10.29 4.84
CA GLU A 253 5.67 -10.25 3.45
C GLU A 253 4.16 -10.10 3.30
N VAL A 254 3.76 -9.45 2.21
CA VAL A 254 2.38 -9.34 1.72
C VAL A 254 2.27 -10.15 0.44
N GLY A 255 1.19 -10.90 0.28
CA GLY A 255 0.98 -11.70 -0.92
C GLY A 255 -0.43 -12.22 -1.01
N TYR A 256 -0.68 -13.07 -1.99
CA TYR A 256 -1.98 -13.71 -2.16
C TYR A 256 -1.94 -15.19 -1.79
N LEU A 257 -3.08 -15.67 -1.33
CA LEU A 257 -3.35 -17.06 -0.95
C LEU A 257 -4.57 -17.57 -1.70
N VAL A 258 -4.45 -18.77 -2.29
CA VAL A 258 -5.57 -19.55 -2.82
C VAL A 258 -5.67 -20.85 -2.02
N ALA A 259 -6.86 -21.21 -1.56
CA ALA A 259 -7.04 -22.36 -0.66
C ALA A 259 -8.35 -23.14 -0.89
N GLY A 260 -8.89 -23.17 -2.10
CA GLY A 260 -10.10 -23.91 -2.43
C GLY A 260 -11.34 -23.54 -1.60
N ILE A 261 -11.36 -22.34 -1.02
CA ILE A 261 -12.50 -21.83 -0.24
C ILE A 261 -13.64 -21.54 -1.21
N LYS A 262 -14.78 -22.23 -1.04
CA LYS A 262 -15.91 -22.13 -1.96
C LYS A 262 -16.89 -21.01 -1.62
N ASN A 263 -16.90 -20.54 -0.38
CA ASN A 263 -17.82 -19.50 0.09
C ASN A 263 -17.07 -18.50 0.96
N ILE A 264 -17.18 -17.22 0.62
CA ILE A 264 -16.83 -16.10 1.50
C ILE A 264 -18.06 -15.86 2.38
N LYS A 265 -17.97 -16.17 3.68
CA LYS A 265 -18.99 -15.81 4.67
C LYS A 265 -18.46 -14.67 5.51
#